data_723f9ce75ad13a118378ca4643797b10
#
_entry.id   723f9ce75ad13a118378ca4643797b10
#
_cell.length_a   1.000
_cell.length_b   1.000
_cell.length_c   1.000
_cell.angle_alpha   90.00
_cell.angle_beta   90.00
_cell.angle_gamma   90.00
#
_symmetry.space_group_name_H-M   'P 1'
#
loop_
_entity.id
_entity.type
_entity.pdbx_description
1 polymer ?
#
loop_
_entity_poly.entity_id
_entity_poly.type
_entity_poly.pdbx_seq_one_letter_code
_entity_poly.pdbx_strand_id
1 'polypeptide(L)'
;QHPNLIQLIEAYEYESFYVAVFEWANGECLFDHWNFEIYQKDTSIKSPKEKFRELPACKKLKATDVLFSFLENVNRKGYVAVDFYDGSIMYDFEADEIMICDIDFFKPAPVINDKGVDWFGTKRFKAPEEYIEGAVIDEQTNIFTLGALIFEFFGDFTEEEIYQRYRSTQFTPCLL
;
A
#
# COMPACT_ATOMS: atom_id res chain seq x y z
N GLN A 1 -13.95 12.33 1.77
CA GLN A 1 -14.21 10.96 1.30
C GLN A 1 -13.63 10.80 -0.11
N HIS A 2 -13.12 9.61 -0.44
CA HIS A 2 -12.67 9.24 -1.77
C HIS A 2 -13.54 8.06 -2.26
N PRO A 3 -13.99 8.02 -3.52
CA PRO A 3 -14.93 6.99 -3.98
C PRO A 3 -14.35 5.57 -3.90
N ASN A 4 -13.04 5.43 -4.03
CA ASN A 4 -12.35 4.15 -3.95
C ASN A 4 -11.76 3.83 -2.56
N LEU A 5 -12.13 4.59 -1.53
CA LEU A 5 -11.80 4.25 -0.14
C LEU A 5 -12.94 3.47 0.47
N ILE A 6 -12.63 2.36 1.12
CA ILE A 6 -13.61 1.56 1.87
C ILE A 6 -14.44 2.46 2.81
N GLN A 7 -15.75 2.30 2.80
CA GLN A 7 -16.65 3.16 3.54
C GLN A 7 -16.91 2.59 4.94
N LEU A 8 -16.68 3.41 5.95
CA LEU A 8 -17.09 3.10 7.32
C LEU A 8 -18.61 3.21 7.44
N ILE A 9 -19.28 2.14 7.85
CA ILE A 9 -20.71 2.08 8.12
C ILE A 9 -20.97 2.59 9.53
N GLU A 10 -20.29 1.99 10.52
CA GLU A 10 -20.44 2.35 11.92
C GLU A 10 -19.17 2.04 12.72
N ALA A 11 -19.03 2.69 13.87
CA ALA A 11 -17.99 2.38 14.83
C ALA A 11 -18.58 2.51 16.25
N TYR A 12 -18.25 1.55 17.12
CA TYR A 12 -18.76 1.53 18.49
C TYR A 12 -17.79 0.80 19.42
N GLU A 13 -17.97 1.03 20.72
CA GLU A 13 -17.27 0.26 21.75
C GLU A 13 -18.13 -0.95 22.16
N TYR A 14 -17.51 -2.09 22.23
CA TYR A 14 -18.11 -3.31 22.74
C TYR A 14 -17.17 -3.99 23.74
N GLU A 15 -17.58 -4.03 25.00
CA GLU A 15 -16.72 -4.48 26.13
C GLU A 15 -15.42 -3.65 26.17
N SER A 16 -14.26 -4.28 25.91
CA SER A 16 -12.94 -3.64 25.89
C SER A 16 -12.41 -3.43 24.46
N PHE A 17 -13.25 -3.63 23.44
CA PHE A 17 -12.88 -3.53 22.04
C PHE A 17 -13.51 -2.32 21.38
N TYR A 18 -12.76 -1.68 20.48
CA TYR A 18 -13.31 -0.74 19.53
C TYR A 18 -13.63 -1.49 18.23
N VAL A 19 -14.88 -1.44 17.81
CA VAL A 19 -15.38 -2.16 16.62
C VAL A 19 -15.63 -1.14 15.52
N ALA A 20 -15.04 -1.36 14.34
CA ALA A 20 -15.33 -0.60 13.14
C ALA A 20 -15.90 -1.54 12.07
N VAL A 21 -17.05 -1.18 11.52
CA VAL A 21 -17.76 -1.94 10.49
C VAL A 21 -17.67 -1.18 9.19
N PHE A 22 -17.17 -1.85 8.15
CA PHE A 22 -17.01 -1.27 6.82
C PHE A 22 -17.93 -1.95 5.82
N GLU A 23 -18.23 -1.26 4.73
CA GLU A 23 -18.84 -1.92 3.56
C GLU A 23 -17.92 -3.02 3.06
N TRP A 24 -18.53 -4.08 2.55
CA TRP A 24 -17.77 -5.17 1.94
C TRP A 24 -17.19 -4.70 0.60
N ALA A 25 -15.86 -4.76 0.47
CA ALA A 25 -15.18 -4.52 -0.80
C ALA A 25 -15.04 -5.82 -1.58
N ASN A 26 -15.44 -5.83 -2.83
CA ASN A 26 -15.16 -6.94 -3.74
C ASN A 26 -13.69 -6.93 -4.18
N GLY A 27 -13.22 -8.10 -4.63
CA GLY A 27 -11.89 -8.26 -5.15
C GLY A 27 -10.94 -9.01 -4.23
N GLU A 28 -9.69 -9.04 -4.63
CA GLU A 28 -8.61 -9.72 -3.94
C GLU A 28 -7.58 -8.70 -3.45
N CYS A 29 -7.09 -8.86 -2.21
CA CYS A 29 -6.01 -8.04 -1.68
C CYS A 29 -4.73 -8.32 -2.48
N LEU A 30 -4.05 -7.29 -2.95
CA LEU A 30 -2.83 -7.48 -3.78
C LEU A 30 -1.68 -8.10 -2.99
N PHE A 31 -1.68 -8.01 -1.68
CA PHE A 31 -0.75 -8.74 -0.83
C PHE A 31 -1.53 -9.69 0.10
N ASP A 32 -1.72 -10.91 -0.35
CA ASP A 32 -2.50 -11.92 0.35
C ASP A 32 -1.65 -12.67 1.40
N HIS A 33 -1.51 -12.06 2.56
CA HIS A 33 -0.75 -12.62 3.69
C HIS A 33 -1.22 -14.01 4.14
N TRP A 34 -2.52 -14.26 4.05
CA TRP A 34 -3.14 -15.42 4.66
C TRP A 34 -2.96 -16.69 3.84
N ASN A 35 -2.72 -16.54 2.54
CA ASN A 35 -2.63 -17.64 1.60
C ASN A 35 -1.21 -17.87 1.04
N PHE A 36 -0.21 -17.24 1.63
CA PHE A 36 1.18 -17.29 1.15
C PHE A 36 1.70 -18.72 0.94
N GLU A 37 1.34 -19.63 1.86
CA GLU A 37 1.73 -21.04 1.75
C GLU A 37 1.10 -21.77 0.55
N ILE A 38 -0.07 -21.34 0.11
CA ILE A 38 -0.77 -21.94 -1.04
C ILE A 38 0.05 -21.69 -2.31
N TYR A 39 0.47 -20.45 -2.52
CA TYR A 39 1.25 -20.03 -3.69
C TYR A 39 2.65 -20.67 -3.71
N GLN A 40 3.25 -20.92 -2.54
CA GLN A 40 4.51 -21.61 -2.43
C GLN A 40 4.41 -23.13 -2.73
N LYS A 41 3.30 -23.74 -2.37
CA LYS A 41 3.07 -25.18 -2.54
C LYS A 41 2.61 -25.54 -3.95
N ASP A 42 1.87 -24.65 -4.60
CA ASP A 42 1.34 -24.86 -5.94
C ASP A 42 1.59 -23.64 -6.83
N THR A 43 2.66 -23.71 -7.59
CA THR A 43 3.07 -22.65 -8.52
C THR A 43 2.13 -22.48 -9.73
N SER A 44 1.11 -23.34 -9.87
CA SER A 44 0.06 -23.15 -10.88
C SER A 44 -0.99 -22.12 -10.44
N ILE A 45 -1.06 -21.84 -9.14
CA ILE A 45 -1.98 -20.86 -8.56
C ILE A 45 -1.26 -19.50 -8.48
N LYS A 46 -1.74 -18.54 -9.27
CA LYS A 46 -1.20 -17.17 -9.23
C LYS A 46 -1.74 -16.39 -8.05
N SER A 47 -0.85 -15.71 -7.35
CA SER A 47 -1.24 -14.73 -6.33
C SER A 47 -1.99 -13.55 -6.96
N PRO A 48 -2.80 -12.81 -6.18
CA PRO A 48 -3.46 -11.60 -6.67
C PRO A 48 -2.48 -10.58 -7.27
N LYS A 49 -1.30 -10.46 -6.68
CA LYS A 49 -0.22 -9.60 -7.18
C LYS A 49 0.28 -10.02 -8.55
N GLU A 50 0.54 -11.33 -8.76
CA GLU A 50 0.95 -11.86 -10.06
C GLU A 50 -0.13 -11.65 -11.12
N LYS A 51 -1.41 -11.93 -10.78
CA LYS A 51 -2.55 -11.65 -11.66
C LYS A 51 -2.59 -10.17 -12.06
N PHE A 52 -2.40 -9.26 -11.09
CA PHE A 52 -2.42 -7.82 -11.34
C PHE A 52 -1.26 -7.38 -12.24
N ARG A 53 -0.06 -7.88 -12.02
CA ARG A 53 1.14 -7.58 -12.85
C ARG A 53 0.95 -8.01 -14.30
N GLU A 54 0.23 -9.07 -14.57
CA GLU A 54 -0.08 -9.56 -15.91
C GLU A 54 -1.19 -8.78 -16.63
N LEU A 55 -1.89 -7.90 -15.95
CA LEU A 55 -2.92 -7.06 -16.57
C LEU A 55 -2.32 -6.18 -17.68
N PRO A 56 -3.12 -5.88 -18.71
CA PRO A 56 -2.74 -4.89 -19.72
C PRO A 56 -2.37 -3.56 -19.06
N ALA A 57 -1.38 -2.87 -19.64
CA ALA A 57 -0.89 -1.60 -19.10
C ALA A 57 -2.01 -0.57 -18.89
N CYS A 58 -3.03 -0.53 -19.75
CA CYS A 58 -4.15 0.39 -19.59
C CYS A 58 -4.97 0.17 -18.31
N LYS A 59 -5.13 -1.08 -17.88
CA LYS A 59 -5.82 -1.40 -16.62
C LYS A 59 -4.97 -0.99 -15.41
N LYS A 60 -3.68 -1.30 -15.45
CA LYS A 60 -2.73 -0.87 -14.42
C LYS A 60 -2.64 0.65 -14.31
N LEU A 61 -2.65 1.37 -15.45
CA LEU A 61 -2.68 2.84 -15.47
C LEU A 61 -3.96 3.39 -14.83
N LYS A 62 -5.13 2.80 -15.14
CA LYS A 62 -6.39 3.18 -14.50
C LYS A 62 -6.33 3.02 -12.97
N ALA A 63 -5.78 1.90 -12.50
CA ALA A 63 -5.58 1.68 -11.06
C ALA A 63 -4.60 2.71 -10.45
N THR A 64 -3.52 3.02 -11.16
CA THR A 64 -2.54 4.03 -10.77
C THR A 64 -3.17 5.42 -10.64
N ASP A 65 -4.02 5.82 -11.58
CA ASP A 65 -4.74 7.11 -11.52
C ASP A 65 -5.62 7.22 -10.26
N VAL A 66 -6.24 6.11 -9.84
CA VAL A 66 -7.00 6.08 -8.58
C VAL A 66 -6.08 6.29 -7.38
N LEU A 67 -4.91 5.65 -7.34
CA LEU A 67 -3.93 5.82 -6.25
C LEU A 67 -3.39 7.25 -6.19
N PHE A 68 -3.10 7.86 -7.33
CA PHE A 68 -2.72 9.27 -7.41
C PHE A 68 -3.81 10.18 -6.84
N SER A 69 -5.03 10.01 -7.31
CA SER A 69 -6.18 10.79 -6.84
C SER A 69 -6.42 10.62 -5.35
N PHE A 70 -6.26 9.40 -4.84
CA PHE A 70 -6.40 9.10 -3.42
C PHE A 70 -5.32 9.80 -2.58
N LEU A 71 -4.05 9.64 -2.92
CA LEU A 71 -2.96 10.26 -2.16
C LEU A 71 -2.94 11.79 -2.29
N GLU A 72 -3.34 12.33 -3.44
CA GLU A 72 -3.59 13.77 -3.55
C GLU A 72 -4.68 14.23 -2.57
N ASN A 73 -5.75 13.44 -2.41
CA ASN A 73 -6.81 13.74 -1.44
C ASN A 73 -6.28 13.65 0.01
N VAL A 74 -5.43 12.67 0.32
CA VAL A 74 -4.77 12.51 1.63
C VAL A 74 -3.91 13.73 1.93
N ASN A 75 -3.05 14.14 1.00
CA ASN A 75 -2.20 15.33 1.12
C ASN A 75 -3.02 16.60 1.33
N ARG A 76 -4.07 16.79 0.54
CA ARG A 76 -4.97 17.95 0.63
C ARG A 76 -5.69 18.05 1.96
N LYS A 77 -5.89 16.91 2.63
CA LYS A 77 -6.46 16.83 3.98
C LYS A 77 -5.42 17.00 5.09
N GLY A 78 -4.15 17.16 4.75
CA GLY A 78 -3.06 17.32 5.70
C GLY A 78 -2.69 16.02 6.42
N TYR A 79 -2.73 14.89 5.71
CA TYR A 79 -2.33 13.59 6.25
C TYR A 79 -1.16 12.99 5.47
N VAL A 80 -0.39 12.16 6.15
CA VAL A 80 0.59 11.24 5.56
C VAL A 80 0.07 9.82 5.68
N ALA A 81 0.23 9.06 4.58
CA ALA A 81 -0.21 7.68 4.44
C ALA A 81 0.85 6.71 4.99
N VAL A 82 1.04 6.72 6.31
CA VAL A 82 1.97 5.80 6.97
C VAL A 82 1.49 4.37 6.77
N ASP A 83 2.41 3.46 6.45
CA ASP A 83 2.15 2.04 6.16
C ASP A 83 1.16 1.81 5.00
N PHE A 84 1.19 2.65 3.99
CA PHE A 84 0.44 2.41 2.76
C PHE A 84 1.25 1.53 1.81
N TYR A 85 0.68 0.39 1.41
CA TYR A 85 1.39 -0.65 0.66
C TYR A 85 0.41 -1.49 -0.20
N ASP A 86 0.90 -2.50 -0.90
CA ASP A 86 0.08 -3.39 -1.73
C ASP A 86 -1.02 -4.14 -0.93
N GLY A 87 -0.80 -4.38 0.37
CA GLY A 87 -1.81 -4.94 1.27
C GLY A 87 -2.95 -3.98 1.63
N SER A 88 -2.77 -2.68 1.38
CA SER A 88 -3.83 -1.68 1.53
C SER A 88 -4.72 -1.56 0.29
N ILE A 89 -4.49 -2.42 -0.72
CA ILE A 89 -5.13 -2.31 -2.03
C ILE A 89 -5.84 -3.62 -2.37
N MET A 90 -7.12 -3.54 -2.66
CA MET A 90 -7.91 -4.63 -3.25
C MET A 90 -8.17 -4.33 -4.72
N TYR A 91 -8.19 -5.36 -5.54
CA TYR A 91 -8.51 -5.26 -6.95
C TYR A 91 -9.60 -6.27 -7.33
N ASP A 92 -10.68 -5.77 -7.89
CA ASP A 92 -11.72 -6.58 -8.50
C ASP A 92 -11.36 -6.88 -9.96
N PHE A 93 -10.94 -8.11 -10.23
CA PHE A 93 -10.50 -8.56 -11.56
C PHE A 93 -11.65 -8.69 -12.56
N GLU A 94 -12.91 -8.76 -12.08
CA GLU A 94 -14.10 -8.82 -12.94
C GLU A 94 -14.56 -7.41 -13.36
N ALA A 95 -14.62 -6.49 -12.38
CA ALA A 95 -15.06 -5.12 -12.61
C ALA A 95 -13.94 -4.18 -13.10
N ASP A 96 -12.66 -4.59 -13.00
CA ASP A 96 -11.47 -3.74 -13.19
C ASP A 96 -11.50 -2.49 -12.28
N GLU A 97 -11.81 -2.72 -11.02
CA GLU A 97 -11.91 -1.67 -10.02
C GLU A 97 -10.93 -1.89 -8.87
N ILE A 98 -10.41 -0.79 -8.37
CA ILE A 98 -9.52 -0.76 -7.21
C ILE A 98 -10.28 -0.19 -6.00
N MET A 99 -10.07 -0.81 -4.84
CA MET A 99 -10.55 -0.32 -3.55
C MET A 99 -9.39 -0.21 -2.59
N ILE A 100 -9.33 0.88 -1.85
CA ILE A 100 -8.31 1.16 -0.85
C ILE A 100 -8.88 0.86 0.53
N CYS A 101 -8.14 0.13 1.32
CA CYS A 101 -8.45 -0.25 2.70
C CYS A 101 -7.23 -0.01 3.60
N ASP A 102 -7.31 -0.40 4.87
CA ASP A 102 -6.18 -0.41 5.81
C ASP A 102 -5.44 0.93 5.89
N ILE A 103 -6.18 1.95 6.36
CA ILE A 103 -5.65 3.31 6.54
C ILE A 103 -5.41 3.66 8.02
N ASP A 104 -5.29 2.67 8.88
CA ASP A 104 -5.29 2.82 10.34
C ASP A 104 -4.07 3.58 10.87
N PHE A 105 -2.96 3.52 10.14
CA PHE A 105 -1.73 4.21 10.50
C PHE A 105 -1.57 5.61 9.91
N PHE A 106 -2.54 6.10 9.15
CA PHE A 106 -2.47 7.45 8.60
C PHE A 106 -2.43 8.49 9.72
N LYS A 107 -1.55 9.47 9.58
CA LYS A 107 -1.29 10.49 10.61
C LYS A 107 -1.45 11.90 10.05
N PRO A 108 -1.86 12.88 10.89
CA PRO A 108 -1.76 14.29 10.51
C PRO A 108 -0.31 14.64 10.15
N ALA A 109 -0.13 15.30 9.01
CA ALA A 109 1.17 15.73 8.51
C ALA A 109 1.45 17.21 8.88
N PRO A 110 2.72 17.58 9.10
CA PRO A 110 3.88 16.70 9.22
C PRO A 110 3.93 15.97 10.56
N VAL A 111 4.54 14.80 10.60
CA VAL A 111 4.83 14.05 11.83
C VAL A 111 6.31 13.71 11.91
N ILE A 112 6.84 13.62 13.12
CA ILE A 112 8.24 13.28 13.35
C ILE A 112 8.36 11.77 13.57
N ASN A 113 9.31 11.14 12.89
CA ASN A 113 9.67 9.77 13.15
C ASN A 113 10.38 9.68 14.53
N ASP A 114 9.67 9.22 15.53
CA ASP A 114 10.15 9.06 16.92
C ASP A 114 10.68 7.64 17.23
N LYS A 115 10.78 6.79 16.21
CA LYS A 115 11.15 5.36 16.35
C LYS A 115 12.35 4.97 15.46
N GLY A 116 12.86 5.88 14.66
CA GLY A 116 13.94 5.57 13.71
C GLY A 116 13.57 4.42 12.78
N VAL A 117 14.43 3.41 12.71
CA VAL A 117 14.23 2.21 11.85
C VAL A 117 12.98 1.40 12.20
N ASP A 118 12.49 1.51 13.43
CA ASP A 118 11.30 0.81 13.92
C ASP A 118 10.00 1.59 13.67
N TRP A 119 10.07 2.68 12.89
CA TRP A 119 8.89 3.40 12.42
C TRP A 119 7.97 2.47 11.64
N PHE A 120 6.68 2.70 11.77
CA PHE A 120 5.64 1.92 11.09
C PHE A 120 5.87 1.86 9.58
N GLY A 121 5.42 0.80 8.97
CA GLY A 121 5.43 0.66 7.52
C GLY A 121 6.15 -0.57 7.01
N THR A 122 5.64 -1.05 5.91
CA THR A 122 6.17 -2.20 5.17
C THR A 122 7.46 -1.80 4.45
N LYS A 123 8.58 -2.44 4.79
CA LYS A 123 9.94 -2.06 4.33
C LYS A 123 10.05 -1.75 2.84
N ARG A 124 9.26 -2.43 2.02
CA ARG A 124 9.22 -2.25 0.56
C ARG A 124 8.82 -0.86 0.11
N PHE A 125 8.01 -0.20 0.88
CA PHE A 125 7.36 1.04 0.52
C PHE A 125 7.79 2.21 1.40
N LYS A 126 8.58 1.94 2.45
CA LYS A 126 9.10 2.97 3.34
C LYS A 126 10.07 3.89 2.62
N ALA A 127 9.82 5.17 2.71
CA ALA A 127 10.72 6.21 2.24
C ALA A 127 11.99 6.30 3.12
N PRO A 128 13.10 6.84 2.62
CA PRO A 128 14.35 6.94 3.36
C PRO A 128 14.24 7.61 4.73
N GLU A 129 13.43 8.68 4.83
CA GLU A 129 13.17 9.41 6.06
C GLU A 129 12.46 8.57 7.13
N GLU A 130 11.73 7.55 6.71
CA GLU A 130 11.04 6.64 7.63
C GLU A 130 11.97 5.66 8.36
N TYR A 131 13.27 5.71 8.07
CA TYR A 131 14.32 4.97 8.78
C TYR A 131 15.17 5.85 9.71
N ILE A 132 14.92 7.15 9.73
CA ILE A 132 15.77 8.13 10.43
C ILE A 132 15.00 8.74 11.60
N GLU A 133 15.47 8.49 12.82
CA GLU A 133 14.90 9.12 14.02
C GLU A 133 15.04 10.65 13.94
N GLY A 134 13.96 11.36 14.25
CA GLY A 134 13.88 12.81 14.16
C GLY A 134 13.56 13.35 12.76
N ALA A 135 13.51 12.51 11.73
CA ALA A 135 13.13 12.96 10.39
C ALA A 135 11.66 13.36 10.31
N VAL A 136 11.38 14.28 9.41
CA VAL A 136 10.02 14.74 9.10
C VAL A 136 9.40 13.78 8.10
N ILE A 137 8.20 13.30 8.41
CA ILE A 137 7.37 12.46 7.55
C ILE A 137 6.20 13.33 7.08
N ASP A 138 6.09 13.52 5.78
CA ASP A 138 5.13 14.44 5.17
C ASP A 138 4.66 13.98 3.78
N GLU A 139 4.18 14.90 2.97
CA GLU A 139 3.67 14.62 1.62
C GLU A 139 4.73 14.02 0.67
N GLN A 140 6.02 14.29 0.89
CA GLN A 140 7.09 13.70 0.08
C GLN A 140 7.19 12.20 0.32
N THR A 141 6.95 11.75 1.55
CA THR A 141 6.82 10.33 1.90
C THR A 141 5.69 9.67 1.12
N ASN A 142 4.52 10.32 1.00
CA ASN A 142 3.41 9.80 0.17
C ASN A 142 3.80 9.65 -1.30
N ILE A 143 4.55 10.61 -1.84
CA ILE A 143 5.03 10.55 -3.24
C ILE A 143 6.00 9.38 -3.43
N PHE A 144 6.91 9.19 -2.47
CA PHE A 144 7.85 8.05 -2.50
C PHE A 144 7.12 6.71 -2.48
N THR A 145 6.19 6.54 -1.54
CA THR A 145 5.38 5.32 -1.41
C THR A 145 4.60 5.01 -2.69
N LEU A 146 3.99 6.03 -3.28
CA LEU A 146 3.29 5.88 -4.56
C LEU A 146 4.24 5.45 -5.68
N GLY A 147 5.42 6.06 -5.76
CA GLY A 147 6.46 5.67 -6.71
C GLY A 147 6.89 4.21 -6.54
N ALA A 148 7.04 3.75 -5.30
CA ALA A 148 7.37 2.36 -4.99
C ALA A 148 6.27 1.38 -5.41
N LEU A 149 4.99 1.72 -5.18
CA LEU A 149 3.85 0.93 -5.64
C LEU A 149 3.80 0.83 -7.17
N ILE A 150 3.93 1.94 -7.87
CA ILE A 150 3.93 1.99 -9.34
C ILE A 150 5.09 1.16 -9.90
N PHE A 151 6.26 1.29 -9.27
CA PHE A 151 7.43 0.50 -9.66
C PHE A 151 7.16 -1.02 -9.55
N GLU A 152 6.49 -1.48 -8.49
CA GLU A 152 6.10 -2.89 -8.37
C GLU A 152 5.03 -3.31 -9.39
N PHE A 153 4.09 -2.43 -9.72
CA PHE A 153 2.99 -2.73 -10.65
C PHE A 153 3.43 -2.85 -12.10
N PHE A 154 4.44 -2.09 -12.50
CA PHE A 154 4.92 -2.05 -13.88
C PHE A 154 6.29 -2.71 -14.07
N GLY A 155 7.03 -2.92 -12.98
CA GLY A 155 8.33 -3.54 -13.04
C GLY A 155 8.27 -5.02 -13.40
N ASP A 156 9.27 -5.49 -14.13
CA ASP A 156 9.45 -6.89 -14.48
C ASP A 156 10.50 -7.53 -13.54
N PHE A 157 10.23 -7.45 -12.24
CA PHE A 157 11.10 -7.99 -11.22
C PHE A 157 10.65 -9.35 -10.78
N THR A 158 11.61 -10.26 -10.60
CA THR A 158 11.37 -11.52 -9.93
C THR A 158 11.11 -11.29 -8.43
N GLU A 159 10.43 -12.22 -7.78
CA GLU A 159 10.24 -12.18 -6.32
C GLU A 159 11.57 -12.11 -5.57
N GLU A 160 12.62 -12.77 -6.08
CA GLU A 160 13.96 -12.71 -5.48
C GLU A 160 14.59 -11.32 -5.58
N GLU A 161 14.48 -10.63 -6.72
CA GLU A 161 14.96 -9.25 -6.88
C GLU A 161 14.20 -8.28 -6.00
N ILE A 162 12.90 -8.45 -5.86
CA ILE A 162 12.07 -7.73 -4.92
C ILE A 162 12.61 -7.99 -3.51
N TYR A 163 12.77 -9.23 -3.11
CA TYR A 163 13.24 -9.61 -1.77
C TYR A 163 14.66 -9.10 -1.47
N GLN A 164 15.56 -9.10 -2.43
CA GLN A 164 16.92 -8.55 -2.29
C GLN A 164 16.89 -7.04 -2.03
N ARG A 165 15.98 -6.31 -2.64
CA ARG A 165 15.76 -4.88 -2.36
C ARG A 165 15.32 -4.61 -0.94
N TYR A 166 14.58 -5.51 -0.31
CA TYR A 166 14.18 -5.39 1.10
C TYR A 166 15.31 -5.60 2.09
N ARG A 167 16.27 -6.42 1.72
CA ARG A 167 17.41 -6.72 2.57
C ARG A 167 18.47 -5.64 2.48
N SER A 168 18.55 -4.90 1.40
CA SER A 168 19.51 -3.82 1.30
C SER A 168 18.98 -2.62 2.08
N THR A 169 19.68 -2.26 3.15
CA THR A 169 19.47 -1.00 3.87
C THR A 169 19.93 0.22 3.04
N GLN A 170 20.45 0.00 1.86
CA GLN A 170 20.81 1.02 0.89
C GLN A 170 19.73 1.07 -0.18
N PHE A 171 18.71 1.87 0.07
CA PHE A 171 17.82 2.31 -0.97
C PHE A 171 18.62 3.24 -1.89
N THR A 172 19.07 2.72 -3.02
CA THR A 172 19.49 3.59 -4.10
C THR A 172 18.19 3.99 -4.82
N PRO A 173 17.73 5.24 -4.71
CA PRO A 173 16.63 5.69 -5.53
C PRO A 173 17.06 5.47 -6.97
N CYS A 174 16.32 4.65 -7.73
CA CYS A 174 16.40 4.70 -9.18
C CYS A 174 15.87 6.06 -9.59
N LEU A 175 16.74 7.04 -9.60
CA LEU A 175 16.52 8.26 -10.35
C LEU A 175 16.65 7.87 -11.83
N LEU A 176 15.52 7.84 -12.50
CA LEU A 176 15.48 7.93 -13.93
C LEU A 176 15.87 9.33 -14.36
#